data_282cd57bb94f250b52509f2f6b269272
#
_entry.id   282cd57bb94f250b52509f2f6b269272
#
_cell.length_a   1.000
_cell.length_b   1.000
_cell.length_c   1.000
_cell.angle_alpha   90.00
_cell.angle_beta   90.00
_cell.angle_gamma   90.00
#
_symmetry.space_group_name_H-M   'P 1'
#
loop_
_entity.id
_entity.type
_entity.pdbx_description
1 polymer ?
#
loop_
_entity_poly.entity_id
_entity_poly.type
_entity_poly.pdbx_seq_one_letter_code
_entity_poly.pdbx_strand_id
1 'polypeptide(L)'
;TFWMDIIVLFSCFFVFRETLMTHLLLWGNAYAQILRDGMGRVIGLYPLLPDRMDVGRDSKTGELYYLYTRSTEENPNFKAAGQIRLRRTDVLHIPGLGFDGLVGYSPIALAKTAIGIAIATEEYGATFFQNGARPAGVLEHPGVVKDPEKLRESWHSVYGGTKNVGKIALLEEGVKYQQIAIPPEEAQFLQTRKFQIDEIARLYRVPPHMVGDLEKSSFSNIEQQSLEFVKYTLNPWVVRWEQSLQKALLTEKERKDYIIRFNVDGLLRGDYKSRMEGYAIGRQNGWLSANDIRSLEDMNPIEADKGGDLYLINGNMTKLRDAGLFAGNQKGVSDET
;
A
#
# COMPACT_ATOMS: atom_id res chain seq x y z
N THR A 1 -0.10 22.89 -13.14
CA THR A 1 0.30 23.55 -11.87
C THR A 1 -0.87 24.21 -11.14
N PHE A 2 -2.03 24.42 -11.79
CA PHE A 2 -3.18 25.16 -11.21
C PHE A 2 -3.93 24.39 -10.09
N TRP A 3 -3.69 23.09 -9.92
CA TRP A 3 -4.42 22.24 -8.95
C TRP A 3 -3.60 21.86 -7.71
N MET A 4 -2.35 22.27 -7.61
CA MET A 4 -1.54 22.03 -6.41
C MET A 4 -1.92 22.92 -5.22
N ASP A 5 -2.72 23.96 -5.46
CA ASP A 5 -3.16 24.93 -4.44
C ASP A 5 -4.56 24.64 -3.88
N ILE A 6 -5.18 23.48 -4.20
CA ILE A 6 -6.38 23.04 -3.49
C ILE A 6 -5.94 22.70 -2.08
N ILE A 7 -6.08 23.67 -1.23
CA ILE A 7 -5.71 23.64 0.17
C ILE A 7 -6.48 22.49 0.84
N VAL A 8 -5.76 21.45 1.20
CA VAL A 8 -6.19 20.55 2.27
C VAL A 8 -6.11 21.40 3.53
N LEU A 9 -7.25 21.86 4.02
CA LEU A 9 -7.38 22.93 5.02
C LEU A 9 -6.62 22.70 6.33
N PHE A 10 -6.10 21.47 6.59
CA PHE A 10 -5.47 21.10 7.83
C PHE A 10 -4.22 20.22 7.72
N SER A 11 -3.81 19.78 6.49
CA SER A 11 -2.63 18.95 6.32
C SER A 11 -1.99 19.17 4.96
N CYS A 12 -0.70 18.80 4.79
CA CYS A 12 -0.09 18.83 3.49
C CYS A 12 -0.73 17.76 2.57
N PHE A 13 -0.65 17.96 1.27
CA PHE A 13 -1.25 17.07 0.27
C PHE A 13 -0.73 15.62 0.37
N PHE A 14 0.49 15.44 0.86
CA PHE A 14 1.06 14.13 1.13
C PHE A 14 0.27 13.40 2.23
N VAL A 15 0.11 14.03 3.40
CA VAL A 15 -0.60 13.45 4.55
C VAL A 15 -2.06 13.14 4.20
N PHE A 16 -2.71 13.98 3.41
CA PHE A 16 -4.07 13.70 2.94
C PHE A 16 -4.14 12.39 2.14
N ARG A 17 -3.21 12.20 1.19
CA ARG A 17 -3.17 10.96 0.39
C ARG A 17 -2.87 9.74 1.26
N GLU A 18 -1.92 9.86 2.17
CA GLU A 18 -1.55 8.80 3.11
C GLU A 18 -2.77 8.41 3.98
N THR A 19 -3.49 9.38 4.55
CA THR A 19 -4.70 9.15 5.34
C THR A 19 -5.77 8.41 4.53
N LEU A 20 -6.10 8.89 3.34
CA LEU A 20 -7.11 8.22 2.52
C LEU A 20 -6.65 6.84 2.04
N MET A 21 -5.36 6.65 1.77
CA MET A 21 -4.84 5.33 1.43
C MET A 21 -4.90 4.38 2.62
N THR A 22 -4.61 4.86 3.82
CA THR A 22 -4.80 4.10 5.07
C THR A 22 -6.27 3.68 5.22
N HIS A 23 -7.22 4.59 4.98
CA HIS A 23 -8.64 4.26 5.00
C HIS A 23 -8.99 3.15 3.99
N LEU A 24 -8.47 3.23 2.77
CA LEU A 24 -8.68 2.22 1.74
C LEU A 24 -8.14 0.85 2.15
N LEU A 25 -6.94 0.81 2.70
CA LEU A 25 -6.28 -0.44 3.08
C LEU A 25 -6.91 -1.09 4.32
N LEU A 26 -7.49 -0.30 5.23
CA LEU A 26 -8.12 -0.82 6.45
C LEU A 26 -9.62 -1.10 6.26
N TRP A 27 -10.38 -0.14 5.73
CA TRP A 27 -11.84 -0.23 5.61
C TRP A 27 -12.34 -0.50 4.19
N GLY A 28 -11.46 -0.46 3.19
CA GLY A 28 -11.83 -0.69 1.79
C GLY A 28 -12.53 0.49 1.13
N ASN A 29 -12.68 1.61 1.82
CA ASN A 29 -13.27 2.83 1.30
C ASN A 29 -12.55 4.04 1.88
N ALA A 30 -12.40 5.09 1.06
CA ALA A 30 -11.92 6.38 1.53
C ALA A 30 -12.90 7.47 1.14
N TYR A 31 -13.16 8.37 2.07
CA TYR A 31 -14.10 9.47 1.90
C TYR A 31 -13.44 10.79 2.27
N ALA A 32 -13.77 11.83 1.49
CA ALA A 32 -13.46 13.20 1.87
C ALA A 32 -14.61 14.13 1.50
N GLN A 33 -14.94 15.06 2.38
CA GLN A 33 -15.90 16.12 2.08
C GLN A 33 -15.26 17.13 1.15
N ILE A 34 -15.98 17.51 0.10
CA ILE A 34 -15.57 18.52 -0.87
C ILE A 34 -16.13 19.86 -0.39
N LEU A 35 -15.24 20.78 -0.01
CA LEU A 35 -15.60 22.13 0.37
C LEU A 35 -15.60 23.02 -0.87
N ARG A 36 -16.69 23.79 -1.05
CA ARG A 36 -16.85 24.68 -2.20
C ARG A 36 -17.11 26.10 -1.73
N ASP A 37 -16.65 27.06 -2.51
CA ASP A 37 -16.99 28.47 -2.31
C ASP A 37 -18.41 28.80 -2.79
N GLY A 38 -18.84 30.06 -2.60
CA GLY A 38 -20.15 30.55 -3.05
C GLY A 38 -20.36 30.52 -4.58
N MET A 39 -19.29 30.33 -5.35
CA MET A 39 -19.32 30.17 -6.81
C MET A 39 -19.24 28.67 -7.23
N GLY A 40 -19.23 27.74 -6.29
CA GLY A 40 -19.16 26.30 -6.55
C GLY A 40 -17.75 25.78 -6.83
N ARG A 41 -16.70 26.58 -6.73
CA ARG A 41 -15.32 26.14 -6.94
C ARG A 41 -14.83 25.35 -5.72
N VAL A 42 -14.08 24.29 -5.96
CA VAL A 42 -13.49 23.50 -4.89
C VAL A 42 -12.38 24.30 -4.21
N ILE A 43 -12.53 24.51 -2.90
CA ILE A 43 -11.57 25.23 -2.05
C ILE A 43 -10.82 24.33 -1.09
N GLY A 44 -11.30 23.09 -0.88
CA GLY A 44 -10.63 22.16 0.01
C GLY A 44 -11.25 20.78 0.02
N LEU A 45 -10.51 19.84 0.57
CA LEU A 45 -10.93 18.45 0.82
C LEU A 45 -10.67 18.14 2.30
N TYR A 46 -11.68 17.57 2.96
CA TYR A 46 -11.60 17.19 4.37
C TYR A 46 -11.82 15.68 4.52
N PRO A 47 -10.84 14.88 5.00
CA PRO A 47 -10.99 13.45 5.20
C PRO A 47 -12.13 13.13 6.17
N LEU A 48 -12.93 12.11 5.83
CA LEU A 48 -14.01 11.60 6.67
C LEU A 48 -13.69 10.15 7.05
N LEU A 49 -13.94 9.80 8.32
CA LEU A 49 -13.65 8.46 8.82
C LEU A 49 -14.62 7.43 8.23
N PRO A 50 -14.11 6.34 7.63
CA PRO A 50 -14.96 5.35 6.96
C PRO A 50 -15.87 4.56 7.90
N ASP A 51 -15.47 4.34 9.15
CA ASP A 51 -16.26 3.66 10.19
C ASP A 51 -17.51 4.42 10.61
N ARG A 52 -17.61 5.71 10.24
CA ARG A 52 -18.73 6.61 10.53
C ARG A 52 -19.54 6.98 9.31
N MET A 53 -19.26 6.34 8.18
CA MET A 53 -19.88 6.64 6.90
C MET A 53 -20.76 5.49 6.42
N ASP A 54 -22.03 5.77 6.25
CA ASP A 54 -22.98 4.88 5.60
C ASP A 54 -23.34 5.39 4.21
N VAL A 55 -23.39 4.49 3.24
CA VAL A 55 -23.77 4.80 1.86
C VAL A 55 -25.16 4.25 1.58
N GLY A 56 -26.09 5.11 1.24
CA GLY A 56 -27.47 4.75 0.96
C GLY A 56 -27.90 5.21 -0.44
N ARG A 57 -29.00 4.63 -0.90
CA ARG A 57 -29.68 5.04 -2.11
C ARG A 57 -31.09 5.51 -1.78
N ASP A 58 -31.46 6.68 -2.23
CA ASP A 58 -32.79 7.23 -2.02
C ASP A 58 -33.82 6.37 -2.77
N SER A 59 -34.85 5.90 -2.06
CA SER A 59 -35.85 4.98 -2.62
C SER A 59 -36.76 5.65 -3.67
N LYS A 60 -36.87 6.98 -3.66
CA LYS A 60 -37.73 7.72 -4.60
C LYS A 60 -36.98 8.20 -5.83
N THR A 61 -35.77 8.72 -5.64
CA THR A 61 -34.95 9.31 -6.72
C THR A 61 -33.92 8.36 -7.26
N GLY A 62 -33.58 7.28 -6.55
CA GLY A 62 -32.48 6.38 -6.89
C GLY A 62 -31.08 6.99 -6.68
N GLU A 63 -30.99 8.23 -6.22
CA GLU A 63 -29.74 8.93 -6.02
C GLU A 63 -28.97 8.40 -4.82
N LEU A 64 -27.64 8.36 -4.95
CA LEU A 64 -26.74 8.02 -3.86
C LEU A 64 -26.63 9.19 -2.88
N TYR A 65 -26.68 8.87 -1.60
CA TYR A 65 -26.39 9.80 -0.53
C TYR A 65 -25.45 9.14 0.49
N TYR A 66 -24.79 9.96 1.29
CA TYR A 66 -23.89 9.55 2.34
C TYR A 66 -24.41 10.06 3.68
N LEU A 67 -24.44 9.18 4.69
CA LEU A 67 -24.77 9.54 6.07
C LEU A 67 -23.49 9.49 6.88
N TYR A 68 -23.06 10.64 7.38
CA TYR A 68 -21.89 10.74 8.23
C TYR A 68 -22.29 10.99 9.67
N THR A 69 -21.85 10.12 10.58
CA THR A 69 -22.09 10.25 12.02
C THR A 69 -20.95 11.04 12.64
N ARG A 70 -21.25 12.27 13.10
CA ARG A 70 -20.29 13.12 13.81
C ARG A 70 -20.10 12.69 15.24
N SER A 71 -18.86 12.73 15.75
CA SER A 71 -18.54 12.64 17.16
C SER A 71 -18.32 14.06 17.73
N THR A 72 -18.73 14.25 18.98
CA THR A 72 -18.45 15.48 19.73
C THR A 72 -16.97 15.71 20.01
N GLU A 73 -16.15 14.66 19.93
CA GLU A 73 -14.72 14.71 20.16
C GLU A 73 -13.92 15.31 19.00
N GLU A 74 -14.43 15.24 17.77
CA GLU A 74 -13.70 15.69 16.57
C GLU A 74 -13.62 17.21 16.45
N ASN A 75 -14.59 17.94 16.99
CA ASN A 75 -14.54 19.40 17.00
C ASN A 75 -15.41 19.97 18.13
N PRO A 76 -14.81 20.49 19.21
CA PRO A 76 -15.53 21.06 20.34
C PRO A 76 -16.41 22.27 19.96
N ASN A 77 -16.20 22.88 18.79
CA ASN A 77 -17.03 23.96 18.27
C ASN A 77 -18.32 23.48 17.59
N PHE A 78 -18.42 22.18 17.25
CA PHE A 78 -19.65 21.59 16.72
C PHE A 78 -20.46 20.97 17.85
N LYS A 79 -21.38 21.74 18.42
CA LYS A 79 -22.20 21.39 19.58
C LYS A 79 -23.25 20.28 19.36
N ALA A 80 -23.28 19.60 18.21
CA ALA A 80 -24.28 18.57 17.93
C ALA A 80 -23.62 17.28 17.42
N ALA A 81 -23.61 16.24 18.26
CA ALA A 81 -23.56 14.87 17.81
C ALA A 81 -24.80 14.60 16.94
N GLY A 82 -24.64 14.03 15.76
CA GLY A 82 -25.76 13.73 14.87
C GLY A 82 -25.32 13.23 13.52
N GLN A 83 -26.27 12.63 12.81
CA GLN A 83 -26.05 12.20 11.43
C GLN A 83 -26.27 13.37 10.48
N ILE A 84 -25.34 13.50 9.52
CA ILE A 84 -25.43 14.48 8.45
C ILE A 84 -25.58 13.74 7.14
N ARG A 85 -26.60 14.12 6.38
CA ARG A 85 -26.78 13.64 5.01
C ARG A 85 -25.98 14.52 4.06
N LEU A 86 -24.97 13.94 3.42
CA LEU A 86 -24.15 14.57 2.40
C LEU A 86 -24.62 14.11 1.01
N ARG A 87 -24.62 15.02 0.05
CA ARG A 87 -24.95 14.72 -1.35
C ARG A 87 -23.75 14.05 -2.01
N ARG A 88 -24.01 13.30 -3.08
CA ARG A 88 -22.96 12.67 -3.90
C ARG A 88 -21.95 13.68 -4.45
N THR A 89 -22.39 14.90 -4.74
CA THR A 89 -21.52 15.99 -5.26
C THR A 89 -20.58 16.58 -4.22
N ASP A 90 -20.87 16.34 -2.94
CA ASP A 90 -20.16 16.94 -1.82
C ASP A 90 -19.19 15.96 -1.15
N VAL A 91 -19.08 14.73 -1.70
CA VAL A 91 -18.20 13.68 -1.18
C VAL A 91 -17.31 13.14 -2.30
N LEU A 92 -16.01 13.18 -2.10
CA LEU A 92 -15.04 12.36 -2.81
C LEU A 92 -15.09 10.97 -2.19
N HIS A 93 -15.55 9.98 -2.92
CA HIS A 93 -15.54 8.58 -2.51
C HIS A 93 -14.63 7.79 -3.44
N ILE A 94 -13.64 7.13 -2.85
CA ILE A 94 -12.72 6.20 -3.52
C ILE A 94 -13.04 4.81 -2.99
N PRO A 95 -13.77 3.96 -3.74
CA PRO A 95 -14.08 2.60 -3.32
C PRO A 95 -12.91 1.66 -3.64
N GLY A 96 -12.64 0.71 -2.75
CA GLY A 96 -11.77 -0.42 -3.00
C GLY A 96 -12.45 -1.50 -3.86
N LEU A 97 -12.02 -2.75 -3.68
CA LEU A 97 -12.69 -3.90 -4.29
C LEU A 97 -14.04 -4.12 -3.59
N GLY A 98 -15.12 -4.11 -4.35
CA GLY A 98 -16.48 -4.30 -3.85
C GLY A 98 -17.29 -5.17 -4.80
N PHE A 99 -18.44 -5.64 -4.32
CA PHE A 99 -19.36 -6.48 -5.10
C PHE A 99 -20.30 -5.64 -5.97
N ASP A 100 -20.82 -4.55 -5.42
CA ASP A 100 -21.87 -3.73 -6.04
C ASP A 100 -21.33 -2.52 -6.82
N GLY A 101 -20.02 -2.31 -6.81
CA GLY A 101 -19.35 -1.15 -7.39
C GLY A 101 -19.62 0.17 -6.67
N LEU A 102 -20.24 0.14 -5.49
CA LEU A 102 -20.55 1.31 -4.66
C LEU A 102 -19.64 1.36 -3.43
N VAL A 103 -19.57 0.26 -2.71
CA VAL A 103 -18.82 0.16 -1.45
C VAL A 103 -17.79 -0.95 -1.56
N GLY A 104 -16.55 -0.63 -1.17
CA GLY A 104 -15.46 -1.61 -1.11
C GLY A 104 -15.52 -2.46 0.16
N TYR A 105 -15.09 -3.70 0.08
CA TYR A 105 -14.91 -4.56 1.24
C TYR A 105 -13.67 -4.17 2.02
N SER A 106 -13.76 -4.26 3.36
CA SER A 106 -12.58 -4.13 4.21
C SER A 106 -11.63 -5.31 3.96
N PRO A 107 -10.37 -5.07 3.57
CA PRO A 107 -9.38 -6.13 3.44
C PRO A 107 -9.15 -6.89 4.74
N ILE A 108 -9.20 -6.19 5.88
CA ILE A 108 -9.07 -6.80 7.22
C ILE A 108 -10.24 -7.74 7.49
N ALA A 109 -11.47 -7.34 7.17
CA ALA A 109 -12.64 -8.19 7.36
C ALA A 109 -12.58 -9.46 6.49
N LEU A 110 -12.08 -9.35 5.25
CA LEU A 110 -11.88 -10.48 4.36
C LEU A 110 -10.80 -11.44 4.86
N ALA A 111 -9.74 -10.92 5.47
CA ALA A 111 -8.63 -11.71 6.01
C ALA A 111 -8.76 -12.01 7.51
N LYS A 112 -9.94 -11.84 8.10
CA LYS A 112 -10.18 -11.98 9.54
C LYS A 112 -9.59 -13.27 10.13
N THR A 113 -9.75 -14.40 9.45
CA THR A 113 -9.25 -15.70 9.92
C THR A 113 -7.71 -15.74 9.91
N ALA A 114 -7.08 -15.28 8.83
CA ALA A 114 -5.61 -15.25 8.72
C ALA A 114 -4.99 -14.35 9.79
N ILE A 115 -5.55 -13.15 9.99
CA ILE A 115 -5.12 -12.22 11.02
C ILE A 115 -5.34 -12.81 12.42
N GLY A 116 -6.49 -13.47 12.65
CA GLY A 116 -6.78 -14.13 13.93
C GLY A 116 -5.78 -15.24 14.26
N ILE A 117 -5.40 -16.07 13.27
CA ILE A 117 -4.38 -17.10 13.43
C ILE A 117 -3.01 -16.44 13.76
N ALA A 118 -2.65 -15.36 13.09
CA ALA A 118 -1.39 -14.65 13.35
C ALA A 118 -1.33 -14.15 14.81
N ILE A 119 -2.39 -13.50 15.29
CA ILE A 119 -2.50 -12.99 16.67
C ILE A 119 -2.44 -14.17 17.67
N ALA A 120 -3.22 -15.21 17.46
CA ALA A 120 -3.23 -16.38 18.36
C ALA A 120 -1.86 -17.09 18.42
N THR A 121 -1.16 -17.17 17.29
CA THR A 121 0.21 -17.74 17.25
C THR A 121 1.20 -16.87 18.01
N GLU A 122 1.08 -15.55 17.91
CA GLU A 122 1.92 -14.62 18.64
C GLU A 122 1.68 -14.70 20.16
N GLU A 123 0.42 -14.71 20.59
CA GLU A 123 0.04 -14.88 22.00
C GLU A 123 0.49 -16.23 22.56
N TYR A 124 0.32 -17.30 21.78
CA TYR A 124 0.84 -18.61 22.16
C TYR A 124 2.36 -18.59 22.37
N GLY A 125 3.10 -18.02 21.41
CA GLY A 125 4.56 -17.90 21.52
C GLY A 125 4.99 -17.06 22.71
N ALA A 126 4.33 -15.91 22.93
CA ALA A 126 4.61 -15.05 24.07
C ALA A 126 4.40 -15.79 25.41
N THR A 127 3.27 -16.49 25.54
CA THR A 127 2.94 -17.28 26.74
C THR A 127 3.93 -18.44 26.95
N PHE A 128 4.28 -19.14 25.87
CA PHE A 128 5.24 -20.25 25.93
C PHE A 128 6.61 -19.78 26.42
N PHE A 129 7.12 -18.68 25.87
CA PHE A 129 8.42 -18.12 26.30
C PHE A 129 8.36 -17.51 27.71
N GLN A 130 7.26 -16.83 28.08
CA GLN A 130 7.06 -16.31 29.44
C GLN A 130 7.11 -17.43 30.48
N ASN A 131 6.60 -18.61 30.18
CA ASN A 131 6.65 -19.77 31.03
C ASN A 131 8.00 -20.54 30.97
N GLY A 132 9.04 -19.94 30.40
CA GLY A 132 10.37 -20.51 30.31
C GLY A 132 10.53 -21.58 29.27
N ALA A 133 9.72 -21.53 28.20
CA ALA A 133 9.71 -22.50 27.09
C ALA A 133 9.53 -23.96 27.56
N ARG A 134 8.84 -24.15 28.66
CA ARG A 134 8.54 -25.51 29.19
C ARG A 134 7.15 -25.93 28.75
N PRO A 135 7.02 -27.11 28.17
CA PRO A 135 5.72 -27.67 27.85
C PRO A 135 4.91 -27.97 29.11
N ALA A 136 3.59 -27.93 28.97
CA ALA A 136 2.71 -28.33 30.05
C ALA A 136 2.96 -29.77 30.45
N GLY A 137 2.94 -30.03 31.74
CA GLY A 137 3.15 -31.38 32.27
C GLY A 137 2.27 -31.66 33.48
N VAL A 138 2.22 -32.91 33.88
CA VAL A 138 1.55 -33.38 35.07
C VAL A 138 2.59 -33.79 36.10
N LEU A 139 2.35 -33.39 37.35
CA LEU A 139 3.06 -33.93 38.49
C LEU A 139 2.25 -35.11 39.04
N GLU A 140 2.77 -36.31 38.88
CA GLU A 140 2.14 -37.54 39.43
C GLU A 140 2.73 -37.77 40.84
N HIS A 141 1.84 -37.89 41.81
CA HIS A 141 2.21 -38.24 43.20
C HIS A 141 1.62 -39.61 43.58
N PRO A 142 2.39 -40.51 44.17
CA PRO A 142 1.92 -41.88 44.47
C PRO A 142 0.84 -41.95 45.57
N GLY A 143 0.67 -40.90 46.35
CA GLY A 143 -0.32 -40.77 47.40
C GLY A 143 -1.28 -39.61 47.18
N VAL A 144 -2.15 -39.33 48.19
CA VAL A 144 -3.07 -38.21 48.15
C VAL A 144 -2.40 -36.96 48.61
N VAL A 145 -2.35 -35.92 47.75
CA VAL A 145 -1.81 -34.61 48.09
C VAL A 145 -2.88 -33.84 48.88
N LYS A 146 -2.51 -33.41 50.12
CA LYS A 146 -3.42 -32.68 51.00
C LYS A 146 -3.81 -31.30 50.46
N ASP A 147 -2.89 -30.63 49.77
CA ASP A 147 -3.04 -29.32 49.23
C ASP A 147 -2.43 -29.23 47.80
N PRO A 148 -3.18 -29.56 46.76
CA PRO A 148 -2.70 -29.57 45.40
C PRO A 148 -2.36 -28.16 44.88
N GLU A 149 -3.06 -27.11 45.36
CA GLU A 149 -2.81 -25.75 44.93
C GLU A 149 -1.48 -25.25 45.43
N LYS A 150 -1.14 -25.47 46.69
CA LYS A 150 0.13 -25.07 47.27
C LYS A 150 1.32 -25.78 46.61
N LEU A 151 1.13 -27.07 46.23
CA LEU A 151 2.16 -27.78 45.45
C LEU A 151 2.37 -27.17 44.08
N ARG A 152 1.27 -26.76 43.40
CA ARG A 152 1.32 -26.13 42.11
C ARG A 152 1.98 -24.73 42.16
N GLU A 153 1.61 -23.93 43.17
CA GLU A 153 2.22 -22.62 43.39
C GLU A 153 3.71 -22.72 43.72
N SER A 154 4.08 -23.65 44.59
CA SER A 154 5.49 -23.91 44.91
C SER A 154 6.28 -24.34 43.68
N TRP A 155 5.73 -25.25 42.88
CA TRP A 155 6.33 -25.66 41.63
C TRP A 155 6.53 -24.46 40.68
N HIS A 156 5.46 -23.64 40.49
CA HIS A 156 5.52 -22.50 39.60
C HIS A 156 6.50 -21.44 40.09
N SER A 157 6.59 -21.17 41.38
CA SER A 157 7.51 -20.19 41.93
C SER A 157 8.98 -20.55 41.74
N VAL A 158 9.30 -21.86 41.82
CA VAL A 158 10.69 -22.36 41.74
C VAL A 158 11.11 -22.62 40.30
N TYR A 159 10.20 -23.14 39.46
CA TYR A 159 10.49 -23.62 38.11
C TYR A 159 9.76 -22.86 36.98
N GLY A 160 8.79 -22.04 37.30
CA GLY A 160 8.06 -21.21 36.32
C GLY A 160 8.83 -19.94 35.96
N GLY A 161 8.50 -19.37 34.77
CA GLY A 161 9.02 -18.11 34.29
C GLY A 161 10.42 -18.17 33.66
N THR A 162 10.75 -17.15 32.89
CA THR A 162 12.02 -17.04 32.12
C THR A 162 13.27 -17.03 32.96
N LYS A 163 13.22 -16.54 34.21
CA LYS A 163 14.35 -16.48 35.15
C LYS A 163 14.76 -17.83 35.68
N ASN A 164 13.91 -18.85 35.56
CA ASN A 164 14.12 -20.18 36.12
C ASN A 164 14.42 -21.25 35.06
N VAL A 165 14.68 -20.81 33.82
CA VAL A 165 15.04 -21.70 32.69
C VAL A 165 16.35 -22.41 33.02
N GLY A 166 16.38 -23.75 32.85
CA GLY A 166 17.60 -24.57 33.09
C GLY A 166 17.81 -25.03 34.53
N LYS A 167 16.97 -24.62 35.49
CA LYS A 167 17.08 -25.17 36.88
C LYS A 167 16.73 -26.64 36.89
N ILE A 168 17.55 -27.43 37.61
CA ILE A 168 17.31 -28.85 37.85
C ILE A 168 16.19 -28.98 38.89
N ALA A 169 15.19 -29.76 38.57
CA ALA A 169 14.10 -30.07 39.48
C ALA A 169 14.46 -31.30 40.32
N LEU A 170 14.43 -31.14 41.65
CA LEU A 170 14.51 -32.26 42.59
C LEU A 170 13.08 -32.64 42.96
N LEU A 171 12.67 -33.88 42.64
CA LEU A 171 11.36 -34.42 42.94
C LEU A 171 11.50 -35.34 44.15
N GLU A 172 10.79 -34.99 45.23
CA GLU A 172 10.78 -35.77 46.49
C GLU A 172 9.53 -36.65 46.55
N GLU A 173 9.50 -37.60 47.51
CA GLU A 173 8.33 -38.43 47.82
C GLU A 173 7.77 -39.24 46.65
N GLY A 174 8.59 -39.52 45.64
CA GLY A 174 8.15 -40.35 44.51
C GLY A 174 7.31 -39.59 43.46
N VAL A 175 7.27 -38.25 43.53
CA VAL A 175 6.66 -37.41 42.52
C VAL A 175 7.37 -37.61 41.19
N LYS A 176 6.58 -37.77 40.10
CA LYS A 176 7.08 -37.85 38.74
C LYS A 176 6.56 -36.68 37.92
N TYR A 177 7.37 -36.11 37.08
CA TYR A 177 6.93 -35.14 36.08
C TYR A 177 6.75 -35.85 34.75
N GLN A 178 5.55 -35.79 34.19
CA GLN A 178 5.26 -36.31 32.88
C GLN A 178 4.83 -35.17 31.98
N GLN A 179 5.52 -34.99 30.87
CA GLN A 179 5.19 -34.00 29.88
C GLN A 179 3.95 -34.44 29.08
N ILE A 180 2.90 -33.61 29.04
CA ILE A 180 1.66 -33.89 28.30
C ILE A 180 1.66 -33.17 26.94
N ALA A 181 2.25 -31.98 26.85
CA ALA A 181 2.26 -31.24 25.62
C ALA A 181 3.43 -31.69 24.73
N ILE A 182 3.13 -31.85 23.45
CA ILE A 182 4.17 -31.96 22.42
C ILE A 182 4.76 -30.55 22.26
N PRO A 183 6.06 -30.35 22.55
CA PRO A 183 6.68 -29.05 22.27
C PRO A 183 6.53 -28.78 20.78
N PRO A 184 6.06 -27.58 20.38
CA PRO A 184 6.18 -27.22 18.99
C PRO A 184 7.66 -27.27 18.65
N GLU A 185 8.03 -28.06 17.64
CA GLU A 185 9.39 -28.03 17.13
C GLU A 185 9.70 -26.56 16.80
N GLU A 186 10.79 -26.03 17.32
CA GLU A 186 11.13 -24.62 17.14
C GLU A 186 11.13 -24.23 15.65
N ALA A 187 11.55 -25.14 14.78
CA ALA A 187 11.51 -24.98 13.33
C ALA A 187 10.08 -24.79 12.78
N GLN A 188 9.09 -25.57 13.26
CA GLN A 188 7.70 -25.45 12.81
C GLN A 188 7.05 -24.15 13.29
N PHE A 189 7.35 -23.70 14.50
CA PHE A 189 6.85 -22.42 15.00
C PHE A 189 7.40 -21.24 14.20
N LEU A 190 8.70 -21.23 13.92
CA LEU A 190 9.31 -20.20 13.07
C LEU A 190 8.77 -20.23 11.63
N GLN A 191 8.58 -21.42 11.06
CA GLN A 191 7.99 -21.57 9.72
C GLN A 191 6.54 -21.05 9.68
N THR A 192 5.75 -21.33 10.72
CA THR A 192 4.37 -20.83 10.84
C THR A 192 4.36 -19.31 10.89
N ARG A 193 5.24 -18.66 11.68
CA ARG A 193 5.33 -17.20 11.72
C ARG A 193 5.74 -16.60 10.36
N LYS A 194 6.69 -17.20 9.66
CA LYS A 194 7.08 -16.78 8.32
C LYS A 194 5.92 -16.91 7.33
N PHE A 195 5.22 -18.02 7.37
CA PHE A 195 4.05 -18.22 6.53
C PHE A 195 2.97 -17.15 6.76
N GLN A 196 2.77 -16.72 8.00
CA GLN A 196 1.82 -15.64 8.33
C GLN A 196 2.24 -14.29 7.77
N ILE A 197 3.56 -13.97 7.77
CA ILE A 197 4.08 -12.75 7.13
C ILE A 197 3.76 -12.79 5.63
N ASP A 198 4.05 -13.91 4.96
CA ASP A 198 3.75 -14.11 3.54
C ASP A 198 2.24 -13.99 3.25
N GLU A 199 1.39 -14.51 4.13
CA GLU A 199 -0.06 -14.48 3.98
C GLU A 199 -0.62 -13.06 4.09
N ILE A 200 -0.17 -12.29 5.07
CA ILE A 200 -0.54 -10.88 5.22
C ILE A 200 0.02 -10.03 4.05
N ALA A 201 1.27 -10.25 3.65
CA ALA A 201 1.88 -9.58 2.51
C ALA A 201 1.10 -9.86 1.21
N ARG A 202 0.63 -11.10 1.02
CA ARG A 202 -0.18 -11.52 -0.14
C ARG A 202 -1.55 -10.85 -0.16
N LEU A 203 -2.17 -10.62 1.00
CA LEU A 203 -3.44 -9.89 1.10
C LEU A 203 -3.37 -8.52 0.45
N TYR A 204 -2.26 -7.79 0.69
CA TYR A 204 -2.02 -6.46 0.12
C TYR A 204 -1.22 -6.50 -1.19
N ARG A 205 -0.87 -7.68 -1.68
CA ARG A 205 -0.01 -7.90 -2.86
C ARG A 205 1.34 -7.16 -2.74
N VAL A 206 1.89 -7.13 -1.54
CA VAL A 206 3.21 -6.57 -1.26
C VAL A 206 4.24 -7.68 -1.35
N PRO A 207 5.32 -7.54 -2.13
CA PRO A 207 6.40 -8.52 -2.17
C PRO A 207 7.05 -8.71 -0.81
N PRO A 208 7.39 -9.95 -0.39
CA PRO A 208 7.96 -10.24 0.92
C PRO A 208 9.21 -9.43 1.26
N HIS A 209 10.08 -9.14 0.28
CA HIS A 209 11.29 -8.33 0.52
C HIS A 209 10.96 -6.90 1.01
N MET A 210 9.81 -6.33 0.63
CA MET A 210 9.39 -5.00 1.09
C MET A 210 8.92 -4.97 2.55
N VAL A 211 8.58 -6.13 3.11
CA VAL A 211 8.24 -6.30 4.54
C VAL A 211 9.39 -6.93 5.34
N GLY A 212 10.59 -6.98 4.76
CA GLY A 212 11.82 -7.43 5.42
C GLY A 212 12.12 -8.91 5.32
N ASP A 213 11.34 -9.70 4.58
CA ASP A 213 11.66 -11.11 4.31
C ASP A 213 12.52 -11.23 3.04
N LEU A 214 13.84 -11.43 3.24
CA LEU A 214 14.82 -11.53 2.17
C LEU A 214 15.23 -12.99 1.87
N GLU A 215 14.66 -13.98 2.52
CA GLU A 215 15.13 -15.37 2.47
C GLU A 215 15.14 -15.95 1.03
N LYS A 216 14.19 -15.57 0.20
CA LYS A 216 14.07 -16.03 -1.18
C LYS A 216 14.47 -14.97 -2.22
N SER A 217 15.14 -13.91 -1.79
CA SER A 217 15.41 -12.74 -2.62
C SER A 217 16.85 -12.73 -3.12
N SER A 218 17.04 -12.66 -4.45
CA SER A 218 18.30 -12.28 -5.09
C SER A 218 18.19 -10.84 -5.58
N PHE A 219 19.30 -10.15 -5.81
CA PHE A 219 19.28 -8.76 -6.28
C PHE A 219 18.46 -8.57 -7.57
N SER A 220 18.59 -9.45 -8.53
CA SER A 220 17.82 -9.41 -9.78
C SER A 220 16.32 -9.64 -9.57
N ASN A 221 15.94 -10.50 -8.62
CA ASN A 221 14.54 -10.74 -8.29
C ASN A 221 13.92 -9.55 -7.55
N ILE A 222 14.65 -8.87 -6.68
CA ILE A 222 14.19 -7.70 -5.95
C ILE A 222 13.80 -6.56 -6.90
N GLU A 223 14.67 -6.29 -7.90
CA GLU A 223 14.39 -5.27 -8.91
C GLU A 223 13.13 -5.61 -9.71
N GLN A 224 13.05 -6.83 -10.22
CA GLN A 224 11.88 -7.31 -10.96
C GLN A 224 10.61 -7.27 -10.13
N GLN A 225 10.64 -7.74 -8.88
CA GLN A 225 9.50 -7.70 -7.97
C GLN A 225 9.08 -6.26 -7.62
N SER A 226 10.03 -5.33 -7.54
CA SER A 226 9.73 -3.91 -7.30
C SER A 226 8.98 -3.29 -8.49
N LEU A 227 9.37 -3.61 -9.73
CA LEU A 227 8.64 -3.20 -10.93
C LEU A 227 7.24 -3.83 -10.99
N GLU A 228 7.13 -5.11 -10.63
CA GLU A 228 5.86 -5.82 -10.57
C GLU A 228 4.93 -5.22 -9.50
N PHE A 229 5.47 -4.83 -8.35
CA PHE A 229 4.70 -4.13 -7.32
C PHE A 229 4.09 -2.84 -7.84
N VAL A 230 4.87 -2.02 -8.54
CA VAL A 230 4.34 -0.78 -9.15
C VAL A 230 3.26 -1.11 -10.18
N LYS A 231 3.50 -2.08 -11.06
CA LYS A 231 2.61 -2.44 -12.16
C LYS A 231 1.31 -3.09 -11.70
N TYR A 232 1.38 -4.06 -10.79
CA TYR A 232 0.24 -4.93 -10.44
C TYR A 232 -0.42 -4.57 -9.12
N THR A 233 0.29 -3.90 -8.21
CA THR A 233 -0.25 -3.51 -6.92
C THR A 233 -0.58 -2.02 -6.86
N LEU A 234 0.38 -1.16 -7.18
CA LEU A 234 0.22 0.28 -7.02
C LEU A 234 -0.63 0.89 -8.14
N ASN A 235 -0.38 0.53 -9.40
CA ASN A 235 -1.07 1.11 -10.56
C ASN A 235 -2.60 0.95 -10.51
N PRO A 236 -3.20 -0.19 -10.10
CA PRO A 236 -4.65 -0.29 -9.93
C PRO A 236 -5.22 0.71 -8.91
N TRP A 237 -4.47 1.01 -7.84
CA TRP A 237 -4.86 2.05 -6.88
C TRP A 237 -4.77 3.45 -7.49
N VAL A 238 -3.68 3.73 -8.20
CA VAL A 238 -3.48 5.01 -8.91
C VAL A 238 -4.64 5.29 -9.85
N VAL A 239 -5.01 4.32 -10.69
CA VAL A 239 -6.14 4.46 -11.63
C VAL A 239 -7.46 4.72 -10.89
N ARG A 240 -7.73 4.03 -9.77
CA ARG A 240 -8.93 4.28 -8.95
C ARG A 240 -8.96 5.71 -8.41
N TRP A 241 -7.83 6.17 -7.90
CA TRP A 241 -7.68 7.52 -7.40
C TRP A 241 -7.91 8.56 -8.50
N GLU A 242 -7.23 8.42 -9.64
CA GLU A 242 -7.39 9.33 -10.79
C GLU A 242 -8.82 9.44 -11.25
N GLN A 243 -9.48 8.31 -11.46
CA GLN A 243 -10.87 8.28 -11.91
C GLN A 243 -11.82 8.88 -10.87
N SER A 244 -11.63 8.58 -9.59
CA SER A 244 -12.47 9.13 -8.52
C SER A 244 -12.29 10.63 -8.37
N LEU A 245 -11.05 11.13 -8.42
CA LEU A 245 -10.74 12.55 -8.36
C LEU A 245 -11.31 13.30 -9.58
N GLN A 246 -11.12 12.77 -10.79
CA GLN A 246 -11.66 13.39 -12.01
C GLN A 246 -13.19 13.49 -11.94
N LYS A 247 -13.85 12.42 -11.46
CA LYS A 247 -15.31 12.38 -11.35
C LYS A 247 -15.86 13.34 -10.30
N ALA A 248 -15.16 13.51 -9.19
CA ALA A 248 -15.62 14.29 -8.04
C ALA A 248 -15.27 15.78 -8.14
N LEU A 249 -14.11 16.11 -8.71
CA LEU A 249 -13.55 17.46 -8.67
C LEU A 249 -13.73 18.22 -9.96
N LEU A 250 -13.75 17.54 -11.13
CA LEU A 250 -13.88 18.19 -12.42
C LEU A 250 -15.33 18.17 -12.92
N THR A 251 -15.78 19.31 -13.40
CA THR A 251 -17.06 19.42 -14.13
C THR A 251 -16.96 18.74 -15.50
N GLU A 252 -18.10 18.47 -16.16
CA GLU A 252 -18.11 17.88 -17.52
C GLU A 252 -17.38 18.71 -18.57
N LYS A 253 -17.37 20.03 -18.42
CA LYS A 253 -16.61 20.92 -19.29
C LYS A 253 -15.12 20.79 -19.04
N GLU A 254 -14.71 20.85 -17.80
CA GLU A 254 -13.30 20.76 -17.41
C GLU A 254 -12.65 19.40 -17.75
N ARG A 255 -13.42 18.30 -17.73
CA ARG A 255 -12.91 16.98 -18.13
C ARG A 255 -12.51 16.87 -19.60
N LYS A 256 -12.92 17.83 -20.44
CA LYS A 256 -12.47 17.89 -21.84
C LYS A 256 -11.08 18.48 -21.98
N ASP A 257 -10.75 19.41 -21.08
CA ASP A 257 -9.52 20.21 -21.16
C ASP A 257 -8.48 19.78 -20.14
N TYR A 258 -8.90 19.13 -19.03
CA TYR A 258 -8.03 18.76 -17.91
C TYR A 258 -8.12 17.28 -17.60
N ILE A 259 -6.97 16.71 -17.23
CA ILE A 259 -6.85 15.36 -16.74
C ILE A 259 -6.05 15.35 -15.42
N ILE A 260 -6.52 14.58 -14.44
CA ILE A 260 -5.79 14.36 -13.20
C ILE A 260 -5.02 13.05 -13.35
N ARG A 261 -3.69 13.11 -13.25
CA ARG A 261 -2.81 11.95 -13.32
C ARG A 261 -1.76 11.97 -12.21
N PHE A 262 -1.42 10.80 -11.71
CA PHE A 262 -0.26 10.61 -10.87
C PHE A 262 0.95 10.23 -11.74
N ASN A 263 2.05 10.92 -11.56
CA ASN A 263 3.30 10.53 -12.18
C ASN A 263 3.94 9.41 -11.35
N VAL A 264 3.87 8.19 -11.87
CA VAL A 264 4.50 7.00 -11.26
C VAL A 264 5.83 6.64 -11.92
N ASP A 265 6.24 7.39 -12.93
CA ASP A 265 7.49 7.14 -13.67
C ASP A 265 8.70 7.15 -12.75
N GLY A 266 8.66 8.00 -11.71
CA GLY A 266 9.68 8.02 -10.67
C GLY A 266 9.86 6.71 -9.91
N LEU A 267 8.79 5.91 -9.77
CA LEU A 267 8.81 4.60 -9.10
C LEU A 267 9.21 3.46 -10.05
N LEU A 268 8.92 3.64 -11.34
CA LEU A 268 9.35 2.73 -12.41
C LEU A 268 10.77 3.03 -12.87
N ARG A 269 11.37 4.08 -12.32
CA ARG A 269 12.76 4.45 -12.57
C ARG A 269 13.66 3.33 -12.05
N GLY A 270 13.79 2.29 -12.86
CA GLY A 270 14.85 1.33 -12.76
C GLY A 270 16.22 2.02 -12.82
N ASP A 271 17.29 1.27 -12.90
CA ASP A 271 18.65 1.75 -13.02
C ASP A 271 18.75 3.06 -13.84
N TYR A 272 19.49 4.02 -13.30
CA TYR A 272 19.83 5.31 -13.96
C TYR A 272 20.25 5.11 -15.43
N LYS A 273 20.96 4.01 -15.70
CA LYS A 273 21.43 3.65 -17.03
C LYS A 273 20.26 3.39 -18.00
N SER A 274 19.30 2.56 -17.62
CA SER A 274 18.14 2.24 -18.47
C SER A 274 17.30 3.47 -18.80
N ARG A 275 17.19 4.39 -17.84
CA ARG A 275 16.49 5.67 -18.02
C ARG A 275 17.22 6.57 -19.01
N MET A 276 18.54 6.73 -18.87
CA MET A 276 19.34 7.54 -19.77
C MET A 276 19.36 6.96 -21.19
N GLU A 277 19.38 5.62 -21.33
CA GLU A 277 19.24 4.94 -22.62
C GLU A 277 17.86 5.24 -23.24
N GLY A 278 16.78 5.20 -22.46
CA GLY A 278 15.43 5.56 -22.91
C GLY A 278 15.35 7.02 -23.41
N TYR A 279 15.96 7.96 -22.69
CA TYR A 279 16.04 9.35 -23.12
C TYR A 279 16.87 9.53 -24.39
N ALA A 280 17.97 8.83 -24.50
CA ALA A 280 18.79 8.86 -25.72
C ALA A 280 17.98 8.39 -26.94
N ILE A 281 17.23 7.28 -26.80
CA ILE A 281 16.34 6.76 -27.84
C ILE A 281 15.26 7.79 -28.19
N GLY A 282 14.61 8.38 -27.18
CA GLY A 282 13.57 9.41 -27.37
C GLY A 282 14.09 10.65 -28.11
N ARG A 283 15.30 11.09 -27.74
CA ARG A 283 15.98 12.22 -28.37
C ARG A 283 16.36 11.94 -29.82
N GLN A 284 16.91 10.75 -30.10
CA GLN A 284 17.33 10.34 -31.43
C GLN A 284 16.16 10.12 -32.39
N ASN A 285 15.00 9.71 -31.90
CA ASN A 285 13.81 9.48 -32.70
C ASN A 285 12.86 10.70 -32.80
N GLY A 286 13.24 11.85 -32.22
CA GLY A 286 12.54 13.09 -32.40
C GLY A 286 11.23 13.25 -31.61
N TRP A 287 10.96 12.42 -30.60
CA TRP A 287 9.78 12.54 -29.78
C TRP A 287 10.03 13.07 -28.36
N LEU A 288 11.31 13.38 -28.03
CA LEU A 288 11.69 14.14 -26.83
C LEU A 288 12.61 15.30 -27.20
N SER A 289 12.32 16.49 -26.66
CA SER A 289 13.21 17.63 -26.66
C SER A 289 14.22 17.55 -25.50
N ALA A 290 15.24 18.42 -25.47
CA ALA A 290 16.13 18.52 -24.33
C ALA A 290 15.37 19.03 -23.09
N ASN A 291 14.44 19.95 -23.25
CA ASN A 291 13.64 20.49 -22.16
C ASN A 291 12.63 19.49 -21.62
N ASP A 292 12.07 18.59 -22.45
CA ASP A 292 11.23 17.50 -21.98
C ASP A 292 12.03 16.59 -21.02
N ILE A 293 13.25 16.20 -21.39
CA ILE A 293 14.12 15.37 -20.55
C ILE A 293 14.50 16.11 -19.25
N ARG A 294 14.85 17.40 -19.35
CA ARG A 294 15.19 18.23 -18.19
C ARG A 294 14.00 18.39 -17.25
N SER A 295 12.81 18.56 -17.78
CA SER A 295 11.57 18.59 -16.98
C SER A 295 11.31 17.28 -16.26
N LEU A 296 11.58 16.14 -16.91
CA LEU A 296 11.46 14.81 -16.28
C LEU A 296 12.50 14.59 -15.17
N GLU A 297 13.66 15.26 -15.22
CA GLU A 297 14.74 15.17 -14.23
C GLU A 297 14.78 16.35 -13.25
N ASP A 298 13.70 17.16 -13.19
CA ASP A 298 13.56 18.34 -12.31
C ASP A 298 14.70 19.37 -12.51
N MET A 299 15.23 19.47 -13.73
CA MET A 299 16.26 20.43 -14.11
C MET A 299 15.66 21.69 -14.73
N ASN A 300 16.30 22.85 -14.52
CA ASN A 300 15.87 24.08 -15.16
C ASN A 300 15.90 23.97 -16.69
N PRO A 301 14.91 24.52 -17.42
CA PRO A 301 14.87 24.46 -18.87
C PRO A 301 16.03 25.26 -19.49
N ILE A 302 16.45 24.86 -20.69
CA ILE A 302 17.36 25.60 -21.56
C ILE A 302 16.51 26.62 -22.30
N GLU A 303 17.02 27.86 -22.46
CA GLU A 303 16.34 28.91 -23.18
C GLU A 303 16.04 28.54 -24.64
N ALA A 304 14.92 29.00 -25.16
CA ALA A 304 14.45 28.59 -26.50
C ALA A 304 15.42 28.98 -27.63
N ASP A 305 16.12 30.11 -27.48
CA ASP A 305 17.17 30.59 -28.39
C ASP A 305 18.40 29.66 -28.42
N LYS A 306 18.64 28.94 -27.35
CA LYS A 306 19.69 27.92 -27.23
C LYS A 306 19.24 26.50 -27.66
N GLY A 307 18.04 26.39 -28.18
CA GLY A 307 17.52 25.13 -28.79
C GLY A 307 17.02 24.10 -27.80
N GLY A 308 16.64 24.48 -26.58
CA GLY A 308 16.12 23.56 -25.55
C GLY A 308 14.90 22.79 -25.99
N ASP A 309 14.01 23.39 -26.76
CA ASP A 309 12.73 22.80 -27.22
C ASP A 309 12.81 22.15 -28.61
N LEU A 310 14.00 22.07 -29.19
CA LEU A 310 14.18 21.44 -30.50
C LEU A 310 14.01 19.93 -30.45
N TYR A 311 13.13 19.40 -31.28
CA TYR A 311 13.02 17.98 -31.56
C TYR A 311 14.01 17.61 -32.68
N LEU A 312 14.94 16.71 -32.39
CA LEU A 312 15.98 16.28 -33.32
C LEU A 312 15.72 14.86 -33.78
N ILE A 313 15.97 14.59 -35.04
CA ILE A 313 15.90 13.25 -35.61
C ILE A 313 17.28 12.88 -36.18
N ASN A 314 17.63 11.60 -36.11
CA ASN A 314 18.86 11.12 -36.74
C ASN A 314 18.73 11.26 -38.26
N GLY A 315 19.59 12.06 -38.87
CA GLY A 315 19.58 12.34 -40.30
C GLY A 315 19.82 11.11 -41.21
N ASN A 316 20.26 10.00 -40.65
CA ASN A 316 20.44 8.74 -41.37
C ASN A 316 19.11 7.97 -41.59
N MET A 317 18.00 8.44 -41.02
CA MET A 317 16.68 7.83 -41.29
C MET A 317 16.06 8.42 -42.54
N THR A 318 15.75 7.60 -43.50
CA THR A 318 15.07 7.95 -44.75
C THR A 318 13.61 7.45 -44.70
N LYS A 319 12.69 8.14 -45.37
CA LYS A 319 11.32 7.64 -45.52
C LYS A 319 11.36 6.28 -46.25
N LEU A 320 10.55 5.33 -45.79
CA LEU A 320 10.51 3.99 -46.36
C LEU A 320 10.30 3.99 -47.91
N ARG A 321 9.48 4.91 -48.41
CA ARG A 321 9.25 5.09 -49.86
C ARG A 321 10.49 5.56 -50.62
N ASP A 322 11.44 6.20 -49.93
CA ASP A 322 12.66 6.77 -50.52
C ASP A 322 13.87 5.85 -50.22
N ALA A 323 13.62 4.70 -49.54
CA ALA A 323 14.64 3.70 -49.27
C ALA A 323 15.08 3.06 -50.60
N GLY A 324 16.28 3.28 -50.98
CA GLY A 324 16.85 2.82 -52.29
C GLY A 324 17.29 3.95 -53.22
N LEU A 325 16.76 5.18 -53.03
CA LEU A 325 17.21 6.33 -53.82
C LEU A 325 18.67 6.70 -53.53
N PHE A 326 19.15 6.39 -52.34
CA PHE A 326 20.52 6.65 -51.90
C PHE A 326 21.49 5.51 -52.26
N ALA A 327 21.00 4.34 -52.57
CA ALA A 327 21.84 3.20 -53.01
C ALA A 327 22.36 3.36 -54.43
N GLY A 328 21.75 4.25 -55.25
CA GLY A 328 22.12 4.51 -56.62
C GLY A 328 23.26 5.50 -56.82
N ASN A 329 23.58 6.34 -55.81
CA ASN A 329 24.60 7.40 -55.98
C ASN A 329 26.02 7.01 -55.54
N GLN A 330 26.27 5.77 -55.11
CA GLN A 330 27.62 5.30 -54.78
C GLN A 330 28.33 4.53 -55.95
N LYS A 331 27.74 4.49 -57.14
CA LYS A 331 28.35 3.84 -58.30
C LYS A 331 28.90 4.82 -59.35
N GLY A 332 29.35 5.97 -58.95
CA GLY A 332 29.79 6.98 -59.90
C GLY A 332 31.11 7.68 -59.56
N VAL A 333 32.03 7.02 -58.86
CA VAL A 333 33.43 7.51 -58.78
C VAL A 333 34.38 6.28 -58.73
N SER A 334 34.58 5.65 -59.82
CA SER A 334 35.80 4.90 -60.16
C SER A 334 35.72 4.63 -61.65
N ASP A 335 36.45 5.44 -62.38
CA ASP A 335 37.26 5.12 -63.57
C ASP A 335 37.41 6.38 -64.41
N GLU A 336 38.40 7.13 -64.10
CA GLU A 336 39.21 7.84 -65.14
C GLU A 336 40.62 8.07 -64.60
N THR A 337 41.49 7.30 -65.31
CA THR A 337 42.95 7.32 -65.41
C THR A 337 43.72 6.58 -64.35
#